data_0572822f618faa4c4eace550cbc064b2
#
_entry.id   0572822f618faa4c4eace550cbc064b2
#
_cell.length_a   1.000
_cell.length_b   1.000
_cell.length_c   1.000
_cell.angle_alpha   90.00
_cell.angle_beta   90.00
_cell.angle_gamma   90.00
#
_symmetry.space_group_name_H-M   'P 1'
#
loop_
_entity.id
_entity.type
_entity.pdbx_description
1 polymer ?
#
loop_
_entity_poly.entity_id
_entity_poly.type
_entity_poly.pdbx_seq_one_letter_code
_entity_poly.pdbx_strand_id
1 'polypeptide(L)'
;MKILVTGSKGMLAQDLIPVLKESHEVFAPPEEELDITKRDVLYNSLNTTLPDFVVNCAAYTNVDKAEEEREKAFLVNGIGVQNLALVCADTVTPLCHISTDYVFDGENNKPYTPFDNTHPINTYGESKLAGEKYIQWILKKFSIIRTSWLYGIRGSNFVLTVLRLAKKQSTIRVVNDQIGSPTSTVTLSSGIKKVIESGAYGIYHITDETDGGISWFDFAKEIIRITGLKTEVIPITTEEYPRPAKRPRYSVLDMEMTMLATGFKPVDWKVALTKLLQLKSG
;
A
#
# COMPACT_ATOMS: atom_id res chain seq x y z
N MET A 1 -18.35 -4.98 -13.85
CA MET A 1 -18.22 -5.97 -12.76
C MET A 1 -18.84 -5.40 -11.49
N LYS A 2 -19.30 -6.28 -10.61
CA LYS A 2 -19.59 -5.96 -9.21
C LYS A 2 -18.33 -6.17 -8.38
N ILE A 3 -17.86 -5.16 -7.68
CA ILE A 3 -16.61 -5.21 -6.91
C ILE A 3 -16.93 -4.96 -5.43
N LEU A 4 -16.49 -5.87 -4.58
CA LEU A 4 -16.52 -5.69 -3.13
C LEU A 4 -15.18 -5.15 -2.64
N VAL A 5 -15.17 -4.00 -1.97
CA VAL A 5 -13.97 -3.38 -1.39
C VAL A 5 -14.03 -3.44 0.12
N THR A 6 -13.05 -4.10 0.76
CA THR A 6 -12.91 -4.09 2.22
C THR A 6 -12.03 -2.94 2.68
N GLY A 7 -12.12 -2.54 3.94
CA GLY A 7 -11.32 -1.43 4.48
C GLY A 7 -11.68 -0.07 3.86
N SER A 8 -12.95 0.15 3.57
CA SER A 8 -13.49 1.28 2.79
C SER A 8 -13.16 2.66 3.38
N LYS A 9 -12.95 2.77 4.69
CA LYS A 9 -12.56 4.03 5.37
C LYS A 9 -11.04 4.32 5.31
N GLY A 10 -10.24 3.38 4.79
CA GLY A 10 -8.79 3.53 4.66
C GLY A 10 -8.39 4.57 3.61
N MET A 11 -7.19 5.13 3.75
CA MET A 11 -6.65 6.16 2.87
C MET A 11 -6.70 5.76 1.39
N LEU A 12 -6.26 4.55 1.05
CA LEU A 12 -6.30 4.04 -0.31
C LEU A 12 -7.74 3.86 -0.81
N ALA A 13 -8.59 3.20 -0.02
CA ALA A 13 -9.94 2.87 -0.45
C ALA A 13 -10.78 4.11 -0.77
N GLN A 14 -10.57 5.22 -0.06
CA GLN A 14 -11.28 6.48 -0.31
C GLN A 14 -10.96 7.10 -1.68
N ASP A 15 -9.79 6.83 -2.25
CA ASP A 15 -9.42 7.28 -3.60
C ASP A 15 -9.67 6.18 -4.64
N LEU A 16 -9.57 4.90 -4.27
CA LEU A 16 -9.83 3.76 -5.15
C LEU A 16 -11.32 3.61 -5.52
N ILE A 17 -12.21 3.73 -4.52
CA ILE A 17 -13.66 3.54 -4.72
C ILE A 17 -14.23 4.47 -5.81
N PRO A 18 -13.95 5.78 -5.84
CA PRO A 18 -14.38 6.64 -6.95
C PRO A 18 -13.86 6.19 -8.32
N VAL A 19 -12.57 5.79 -8.39
CA VAL A 19 -11.93 5.33 -9.64
C VAL A 19 -12.58 4.04 -10.16
N LEU A 20 -12.93 3.11 -9.28
CA LEU A 20 -13.65 1.89 -9.66
C LEU A 20 -15.08 2.17 -10.10
N LYS A 21 -15.77 3.10 -9.44
CA LYS A 21 -17.17 3.48 -9.78
C LYS A 21 -17.33 4.10 -11.16
N GLU A 22 -16.26 4.56 -11.80
CA GLU A 22 -16.33 5.05 -13.18
C GLU A 22 -16.83 4.00 -14.18
N SER A 23 -16.54 2.70 -13.92
CA SER A 23 -16.83 1.59 -14.86
C SER A 23 -17.40 0.34 -14.20
N HIS A 24 -17.54 0.33 -12.88
CA HIS A 24 -17.97 -0.84 -12.11
C HIS A 24 -19.04 -0.48 -11.06
N GLU A 25 -19.83 -1.45 -10.68
CA GLU A 25 -20.68 -1.38 -9.48
C GLU A 25 -19.83 -1.73 -8.27
N VAL A 26 -19.76 -0.83 -7.26
CA VAL A 26 -18.85 -1.00 -6.12
C VAL A 26 -19.62 -1.02 -4.80
N PHE A 27 -19.45 -2.12 -4.06
CA PHE A 27 -19.90 -2.31 -2.69
C PHE A 27 -18.71 -2.09 -1.76
N ALA A 28 -18.82 -1.19 -0.81
CA ALA A 28 -17.71 -0.82 0.06
C ALA A 28 -18.22 -0.54 1.49
N PRO A 29 -18.70 -1.58 2.19
CA PRO A 29 -19.21 -1.43 3.54
C PRO A 29 -18.08 -1.02 4.50
N PRO A 30 -18.40 -0.32 5.60
CA PRO A 30 -17.43 0.03 6.62
C PRO A 30 -16.99 -1.22 7.41
N GLU A 31 -15.88 -1.10 8.16
CA GLU A 31 -15.30 -2.21 8.93
C GLU A 31 -16.28 -2.80 9.93
N GLU A 32 -17.14 -1.98 10.53
CA GLU A 32 -18.15 -2.41 11.50
C GLU A 32 -19.17 -3.40 10.90
N GLU A 33 -19.40 -3.32 9.58
CA GLU A 33 -20.28 -4.19 8.82
C GLU A 33 -19.54 -5.33 8.12
N LEU A 34 -18.26 -5.13 7.78
CA LEU A 34 -17.43 -6.11 7.06
C LEU A 34 -16.02 -6.21 7.65
N ASP A 35 -15.94 -6.82 8.83
CA ASP A 35 -14.70 -7.13 9.53
C ASP A 35 -14.09 -8.43 8.94
N ILE A 36 -12.92 -8.31 8.29
CA ILE A 36 -12.25 -9.46 7.66
C ILE A 36 -11.77 -10.52 8.66
N THR A 37 -11.69 -10.21 9.94
CA THR A 37 -11.34 -11.18 10.98
C THR A 37 -12.51 -12.14 11.32
N LYS A 38 -13.72 -11.83 10.86
CA LYS A 38 -14.94 -12.60 11.09
C LYS A 38 -15.39 -13.31 9.81
N ARG A 39 -15.06 -14.60 9.72
CA ARG A 39 -15.29 -15.39 8.51
C ARG A 39 -16.77 -15.52 8.13
N ASP A 40 -17.64 -15.66 9.09
CA ASP A 40 -19.10 -15.74 8.89
C ASP A 40 -19.67 -14.45 8.30
N VAL A 41 -19.20 -13.29 8.74
CA VAL A 41 -19.57 -11.97 8.19
C VAL A 41 -19.14 -11.86 6.73
N LEU A 42 -17.91 -12.27 6.40
CA LEU A 42 -17.40 -12.32 5.04
C LEU A 42 -18.25 -13.23 4.14
N TYR A 43 -18.53 -14.46 4.63
CA TYR A 43 -19.31 -15.44 3.89
C TYR A 43 -20.73 -14.93 3.57
N ASN A 44 -21.41 -14.36 4.55
CA ASN A 44 -22.74 -13.77 4.36
C ASN A 44 -22.69 -12.60 3.38
N SER A 45 -21.69 -11.72 3.48
CA SER A 45 -21.55 -10.57 2.60
C SER A 45 -21.32 -10.98 1.14
N LEU A 46 -20.39 -11.94 0.87
CA LEU A 46 -20.12 -12.39 -0.49
C LEU A 46 -21.32 -13.12 -1.11
N ASN A 47 -22.02 -13.95 -0.34
CA ASN A 47 -23.22 -14.65 -0.83
C ASN A 47 -24.42 -13.71 -1.08
N THR A 48 -24.50 -12.59 -0.37
CA THR A 48 -25.57 -11.60 -0.58
C THR A 48 -25.25 -10.66 -1.75
N THR A 49 -24.01 -10.19 -1.84
CA THR A 49 -23.59 -9.22 -2.87
C THR A 49 -23.25 -9.89 -4.20
N LEU A 50 -22.82 -11.17 -4.18
CA LEU A 50 -22.37 -11.94 -5.34
C LEU A 50 -21.37 -11.12 -6.19
N PRO A 51 -20.23 -10.69 -5.62
CA PRO A 51 -19.29 -9.87 -6.34
C PRO A 51 -18.53 -10.69 -7.39
N ASP A 52 -18.25 -10.08 -8.54
CA ASP A 52 -17.34 -10.63 -9.56
C ASP A 52 -15.87 -10.57 -9.12
N PHE A 53 -15.55 -9.67 -8.18
CA PHE A 53 -14.18 -9.44 -7.71
C PHE A 53 -14.17 -8.85 -6.29
N VAL A 54 -13.21 -9.25 -5.47
CA VAL A 54 -12.96 -8.65 -4.16
C VAL A 54 -11.64 -7.87 -4.18
N VAL A 55 -11.63 -6.64 -3.66
CA VAL A 55 -10.42 -5.84 -3.45
C VAL A 55 -10.22 -5.62 -1.95
N ASN A 56 -9.17 -6.20 -1.39
CA ASN A 56 -8.87 -6.08 0.03
C ASN A 56 -7.91 -4.92 0.31
N CYS A 57 -8.46 -3.80 0.81
CA CYS A 57 -7.70 -2.67 1.34
C CYS A 57 -7.63 -2.67 2.89
N ALA A 58 -8.30 -3.62 3.57
CA ALA A 58 -8.23 -3.72 5.02
C ALA A 58 -6.85 -4.21 5.47
N ALA A 59 -6.22 -3.50 6.39
CA ALA A 59 -4.93 -3.86 6.96
C ALA A 59 -4.66 -3.15 8.28
N TYR A 60 -3.92 -3.80 9.18
CA TYR A 60 -3.23 -3.15 10.28
C TYR A 60 -1.95 -2.52 9.72
N THR A 61 -1.83 -1.19 9.74
CA THR A 61 -0.76 -0.44 9.04
C THR A 61 0.20 0.31 9.96
N ASN A 62 0.02 0.24 11.28
CA ASN A 62 0.95 0.90 12.21
C ASN A 62 2.21 0.06 12.41
N VAL A 63 3.24 0.35 11.63
CA VAL A 63 4.49 -0.43 11.57
C VAL A 63 5.17 -0.52 12.93
N ASP A 64 5.29 0.59 13.66
CA ASP A 64 5.97 0.59 14.97
C ASP A 64 5.14 -0.10 16.05
N LYS A 65 3.84 0.15 16.10
CA LYS A 65 2.97 -0.53 17.06
C LYS A 65 2.81 -2.02 16.78
N ALA A 66 3.06 -2.48 15.56
CA ALA A 66 3.03 -3.89 15.24
C ALA A 66 4.04 -4.69 16.07
N GLU A 67 5.18 -4.07 16.47
CA GLU A 67 6.16 -4.73 17.35
C GLU A 67 5.59 -5.01 18.74
N GLU A 68 4.71 -4.16 19.24
CA GLU A 68 4.05 -4.29 20.55
C GLU A 68 2.71 -5.06 20.44
N GLU A 69 1.95 -4.82 19.34
CA GLU A 69 0.63 -5.40 19.09
C GLU A 69 0.71 -6.54 18.04
N ARG A 70 1.70 -7.44 18.16
CA ARG A 70 1.99 -8.51 17.20
C ARG A 70 0.75 -9.37 16.87
N GLU A 71 0.03 -9.79 17.90
CA GLU A 71 -1.17 -10.62 17.73
C GLU A 71 -2.24 -9.91 16.89
N LYS A 72 -2.45 -8.63 17.12
CA LYS A 72 -3.41 -7.83 16.35
C LYS A 72 -2.97 -7.64 14.91
N ALA A 73 -1.67 -7.40 14.67
CA ALA A 73 -1.13 -7.30 13.32
C ALA A 73 -1.34 -8.61 12.54
N PHE A 74 -1.04 -9.77 13.15
CA PHE A 74 -1.27 -11.06 12.52
C PHE A 74 -2.76 -11.43 12.42
N LEU A 75 -3.60 -11.03 13.39
CA LEU A 75 -5.04 -11.25 13.31
C LEU A 75 -5.62 -10.57 12.07
N VAL A 76 -5.27 -9.31 11.81
CA VAL A 76 -5.81 -8.57 10.67
C VAL A 76 -5.09 -8.93 9.37
N ASN A 77 -3.76 -8.83 9.32
CA ASN A 77 -2.97 -8.97 8.09
C ASN A 77 -2.75 -10.44 7.68
N GLY A 78 -2.77 -11.38 8.63
CA GLY A 78 -2.63 -12.82 8.39
C GLY A 78 -3.97 -13.52 8.38
N ILE A 79 -4.59 -13.71 9.55
CA ILE A 79 -5.82 -14.51 9.71
C ILE A 79 -7.02 -13.88 8.99
N GLY A 80 -7.20 -12.55 9.07
CA GLY A 80 -8.26 -11.84 8.34
C GLY A 80 -8.14 -12.05 6.83
N VAL A 81 -6.91 -12.03 6.29
CA VAL A 81 -6.65 -12.30 4.88
C VAL A 81 -6.87 -13.78 4.55
N GLN A 82 -6.50 -14.70 5.45
CA GLN A 82 -6.82 -16.14 5.30
C GLN A 82 -8.32 -16.37 5.21
N ASN A 83 -9.12 -15.77 6.13
CA ASN A 83 -10.56 -15.87 6.12
C ASN A 83 -11.13 -15.40 4.78
N LEU A 84 -10.67 -14.25 4.30
CA LEU A 84 -11.11 -13.70 3.02
C LEU A 84 -10.76 -14.62 1.85
N ALA A 85 -9.53 -15.18 1.83
CA ALA A 85 -9.11 -16.12 0.81
C ALA A 85 -9.97 -17.42 0.81
N LEU A 86 -10.28 -17.96 2.00
CA LEU A 86 -11.15 -19.13 2.13
C LEU A 86 -12.55 -18.86 1.59
N VAL A 87 -13.16 -17.73 1.96
CA VAL A 87 -14.50 -17.36 1.47
C VAL A 87 -14.47 -17.09 -0.05
N CYS A 88 -13.44 -16.45 -0.57
CA CYS A 88 -13.24 -16.26 -2.01
C CYS A 88 -13.08 -17.59 -2.76
N ALA A 89 -12.42 -18.60 -2.15
CA ALA A 89 -12.34 -19.95 -2.71
C ALA A 89 -13.70 -20.63 -2.76
N ASP A 90 -14.46 -20.58 -1.66
CA ASP A 90 -15.79 -21.19 -1.54
C ASP A 90 -16.79 -20.57 -2.54
N THR A 91 -16.68 -19.25 -2.80
CA THR A 91 -17.57 -18.53 -3.74
C THR A 91 -17.00 -18.42 -5.15
N VAL A 92 -15.82 -18.97 -5.42
CA VAL A 92 -15.09 -18.89 -6.70
C VAL A 92 -14.82 -17.45 -7.16
N THR A 93 -14.69 -16.52 -6.22
CA THR A 93 -14.51 -15.09 -6.47
C THR A 93 -13.02 -14.73 -6.49
N PRO A 94 -12.48 -14.07 -7.53
CA PRO A 94 -11.11 -13.56 -7.55
C PRO A 94 -10.84 -12.52 -6.47
N LEU A 95 -9.60 -12.49 -5.94
CA LEU A 95 -9.16 -11.58 -4.89
C LEU A 95 -7.97 -10.73 -5.35
N CYS A 96 -8.08 -9.40 -5.22
CA CYS A 96 -6.95 -8.48 -5.24
C CYS A 96 -6.61 -8.06 -3.81
N HIS A 97 -5.36 -8.25 -3.38
CA HIS A 97 -4.88 -7.91 -2.04
C HIS A 97 -3.75 -6.90 -2.09
N ILE A 98 -3.84 -5.84 -1.27
CA ILE A 98 -2.78 -4.84 -1.18
C ILE A 98 -1.77 -5.26 -0.13
N SER A 99 -0.52 -5.42 -0.55
CA SER A 99 0.63 -5.77 0.27
C SER A 99 1.67 -4.63 0.31
N THR A 100 2.89 -4.92 0.71
CA THR A 100 3.91 -3.95 1.05
C THR A 100 5.30 -4.38 0.57
N ASP A 101 6.18 -3.41 0.36
CA ASP A 101 7.63 -3.56 0.20
C ASP A 101 8.32 -4.15 1.44
N TYR A 102 7.73 -4.02 2.62
CA TYR A 102 8.28 -4.56 3.89
C TYR A 102 8.29 -6.09 3.96
N VAL A 103 7.83 -6.78 2.92
CA VAL A 103 8.07 -8.23 2.77
C VAL A 103 9.52 -8.56 2.41
N PHE A 104 10.33 -7.56 2.05
CA PHE A 104 11.74 -7.68 1.72
C PHE A 104 12.65 -7.20 2.87
N ASP A 105 13.90 -7.69 2.90
CA ASP A 105 14.90 -7.35 3.92
C ASP A 105 15.57 -5.99 3.74
N GLY A 106 15.62 -5.50 2.51
CA GLY A 106 16.28 -4.25 2.16
C GLY A 106 17.79 -4.37 1.91
N GLU A 107 18.31 -5.57 1.72
CA GLU A 107 19.74 -5.83 1.48
C GLU A 107 20.10 -5.86 -0.01
N ASN A 108 19.11 -5.74 -0.90
CA ASN A 108 19.36 -5.71 -2.34
C ASN A 108 19.97 -4.35 -2.75
N ASN A 109 20.67 -4.35 -3.90
CA ASN A 109 21.26 -3.14 -4.53
C ASN A 109 20.61 -2.78 -5.87
N LYS A 110 19.53 -3.44 -6.23
CA LYS A 110 18.71 -3.20 -7.41
C LYS A 110 17.23 -3.36 -7.04
N PRO A 111 16.28 -2.80 -7.82
CA PRO A 111 14.86 -2.92 -7.54
C PRO A 111 14.42 -4.38 -7.36
N TYR A 112 13.60 -4.63 -6.33
CA TYR A 112 13.03 -5.93 -6.07
C TYR A 112 11.98 -6.27 -7.12
N THR A 113 12.10 -7.43 -7.73
CA THR A 113 11.11 -8.01 -8.63
C THR A 113 10.04 -8.80 -7.87
N PRO A 114 8.87 -9.09 -8.45
CA PRO A 114 7.88 -9.98 -7.84
C PRO A 114 8.41 -11.40 -7.52
N PHE A 115 9.50 -11.81 -8.16
CA PHE A 115 10.11 -13.15 -8.04
C PHE A 115 11.21 -13.23 -6.98
N ASP A 116 11.67 -12.10 -6.46
CA ASP A 116 12.70 -12.09 -5.40
C ASP A 116 12.17 -12.72 -4.11
N ASN A 117 13.07 -13.37 -3.39
CA ASN A 117 12.74 -14.01 -2.11
C ASN A 117 12.31 -12.96 -1.08
N THR A 118 11.22 -13.24 -0.39
CA THR A 118 10.72 -12.42 0.69
C THR A 118 11.38 -12.77 2.00
N HIS A 119 11.87 -11.77 2.75
CA HIS A 119 12.50 -11.91 4.06
C HIS A 119 12.22 -10.66 4.91
N PRO A 120 11.02 -10.53 5.50
CA PRO A 120 10.65 -9.35 6.28
C PRO A 120 11.50 -9.21 7.54
N ILE A 121 11.84 -7.99 7.92
CA ILE A 121 12.70 -7.67 9.07
C ILE A 121 11.95 -7.00 10.22
N ASN A 122 10.63 -6.93 10.15
CA ASN A 122 9.76 -6.39 11.19
C ASN A 122 8.41 -7.10 11.20
N THR A 123 7.71 -7.00 12.32
CA THR A 123 6.42 -7.67 12.57
C THR A 123 5.33 -7.28 11.56
N TYR A 124 5.29 -6.02 11.14
CA TYR A 124 4.34 -5.60 10.09
C TYR A 124 4.57 -6.36 8.79
N GLY A 125 5.81 -6.38 8.29
CA GLY A 125 6.18 -7.13 7.08
C GLY A 125 5.89 -8.62 7.19
N GLU A 126 6.22 -9.26 8.34
CA GLU A 126 5.90 -10.66 8.60
C GLU A 126 4.39 -10.93 8.54
N SER A 127 3.58 -10.07 9.18
CA SER A 127 2.13 -10.22 9.20
C SER A 127 1.50 -10.06 7.80
N LYS A 128 2.02 -9.13 6.99
CA LYS A 128 1.59 -8.94 5.60
C LYS A 128 1.99 -10.13 4.72
N LEU A 129 3.21 -10.62 4.87
CA LEU A 129 3.68 -11.80 4.15
C LEU A 129 2.87 -13.06 4.49
N ALA A 130 2.46 -13.23 5.76
CA ALA A 130 1.57 -14.33 6.15
C ALA A 130 0.26 -14.30 5.34
N GLY A 131 -0.34 -13.11 5.16
CA GLY A 131 -1.52 -12.94 4.31
C GLY A 131 -1.27 -13.29 2.84
N GLU A 132 -0.12 -12.86 2.26
CA GLU A 132 0.26 -13.24 0.89
C GLU A 132 0.37 -14.76 0.74
N LYS A 133 0.99 -15.44 1.70
CA LYS A 133 1.15 -16.92 1.67
C LYS A 133 -0.19 -17.63 1.73
N TYR A 134 -1.11 -17.21 2.61
CA TYR A 134 -2.46 -17.78 2.65
C TYR A 134 -3.19 -17.63 1.32
N ILE A 135 -3.13 -16.46 0.69
CA ILE A 135 -3.72 -16.25 -0.64
C ILE A 135 -3.14 -17.22 -1.66
N GLN A 136 -1.82 -17.33 -1.74
CA GLN A 136 -1.11 -18.19 -2.70
C GLN A 136 -1.42 -19.68 -2.50
N TRP A 137 -1.60 -20.13 -1.25
CA TRP A 137 -1.93 -21.53 -0.94
C TRP A 137 -3.39 -21.89 -1.22
N ILE A 138 -4.30 -20.92 -1.09
CA ILE A 138 -5.75 -21.15 -1.13
C ILE A 138 -6.33 -20.85 -2.52
N LEU A 139 -5.90 -19.77 -3.16
CA LEU A 139 -6.52 -19.26 -4.37
C LEU A 139 -5.67 -19.54 -5.63
N LYS A 140 -6.37 -19.80 -6.75
CA LYS A 140 -5.76 -19.82 -8.09
C LYS A 140 -5.94 -18.49 -8.84
N LYS A 141 -7.02 -17.76 -8.56
CA LYS A 141 -7.35 -16.47 -9.17
C LYS A 141 -7.14 -15.37 -8.15
N PHE A 142 -5.94 -14.82 -8.09
CA PHE A 142 -5.60 -13.73 -7.19
C PHE A 142 -4.62 -12.75 -7.82
N SER A 143 -4.66 -11.51 -7.35
CA SER A 143 -3.64 -10.50 -7.61
C SER A 143 -3.16 -9.95 -6.27
N ILE A 144 -1.87 -10.05 -5.98
CA ILE A 144 -1.23 -9.41 -4.83
C ILE A 144 -0.48 -8.20 -5.36
N ILE A 145 -0.80 -7.02 -4.85
CA ILE A 145 -0.16 -5.77 -5.25
C ILE A 145 0.70 -5.28 -4.09
N ARG A 146 2.02 -5.35 -4.25
CA ARG A 146 2.98 -4.74 -3.31
C ARG A 146 3.20 -3.29 -3.70
N THR A 147 3.17 -2.42 -2.71
CA THR A 147 3.39 -0.97 -2.86
C THR A 147 4.27 -0.48 -1.71
N SER A 148 4.80 0.74 -1.82
CA SER A 148 5.66 1.35 -0.81
C SER A 148 5.31 2.81 -0.57
N TRP A 149 5.60 3.33 0.63
CA TRP A 149 5.54 4.74 1.00
C TRP A 149 4.26 5.45 0.56
N LEU A 150 3.11 4.79 0.78
CA LEU A 150 1.81 5.24 0.32
C LEU A 150 1.43 6.59 0.94
N TYR A 151 1.03 7.55 0.10
CA TYR A 151 0.59 8.87 0.53
C TYR A 151 -0.67 9.33 -0.24
N GLY A 152 -1.46 10.19 0.41
CA GLY A 152 -2.69 10.73 -0.14
C GLY A 152 -3.11 12.03 0.57
N ILE A 153 -4.20 12.63 0.12
CA ILE A 153 -4.73 13.86 0.73
C ILE A 153 -5.42 13.61 2.08
N ARG A 154 -5.72 12.35 2.40
CA ARG A 154 -6.45 11.91 3.60
C ARG A 154 -5.58 11.04 4.50
N GLY A 155 -6.07 10.78 5.70
CA GLY A 155 -5.42 9.88 6.66
C GLY A 155 -4.13 10.44 7.26
N SER A 156 -3.26 9.54 7.72
CA SER A 156 -1.94 9.88 8.26
C SER A 156 -0.86 9.31 7.34
N ASN A 157 0.00 10.15 6.81
CA ASN A 157 1.10 9.76 5.93
C ASN A 157 2.28 10.74 6.05
N PHE A 158 3.39 10.39 5.41
CA PHE A 158 4.63 11.18 5.48
C PHE A 158 4.46 12.60 4.94
N VAL A 159 3.81 12.78 3.78
CA VAL A 159 3.59 14.11 3.17
C VAL A 159 2.85 15.04 4.13
N LEU A 160 1.73 14.57 4.70
CA LEU A 160 0.94 15.36 5.65
C LEU A 160 1.71 15.63 6.95
N THR A 161 2.57 14.71 7.37
CA THR A 161 3.43 14.88 8.54
C THR A 161 4.49 15.95 8.29
N VAL A 162 5.20 15.92 7.16
CA VAL A 162 6.18 16.94 6.77
C VAL A 162 5.52 18.33 6.71
N LEU A 163 4.35 18.45 6.06
CA LEU A 163 3.61 19.72 5.98
C LEU A 163 3.22 20.26 7.35
N ARG A 164 2.79 19.38 8.26
CA ARG A 164 2.41 19.77 9.63
C ARG A 164 3.62 20.24 10.43
N LEU A 165 4.75 19.56 10.32
CA LEU A 165 5.99 19.93 11.00
C LEU A 165 6.56 21.22 10.45
N ALA A 166 6.62 21.37 9.13
CA ALA A 166 7.16 22.54 8.45
C ALA A 166 6.39 23.85 8.76
N LYS A 167 5.09 23.75 9.08
CA LYS A 167 4.32 24.91 9.57
C LYS A 167 4.66 25.34 10.99
N LYS A 168 5.32 24.49 11.77
CA LYS A 168 5.60 24.71 13.20
C LYS A 168 7.07 24.89 13.53
N GLN A 169 7.96 24.46 12.64
CA GLN A 169 9.40 24.39 12.88
C GLN A 169 10.17 24.98 11.70
N SER A 170 11.22 25.73 11.98
CA SER A 170 12.14 26.23 10.95
C SER A 170 13.03 25.14 10.37
N THR A 171 13.18 24.01 11.08
CA THR A 171 14.06 22.90 10.71
C THR A 171 13.38 21.56 10.99
N ILE A 172 13.48 20.60 10.07
CA ILE A 172 13.06 19.20 10.27
C ILE A 172 14.21 18.25 9.93
N ARG A 173 14.40 17.21 10.75
CA ARG A 173 15.40 16.17 10.54
C ARG A 173 14.76 14.96 9.88
N VAL A 174 15.32 14.47 8.77
CA VAL A 174 14.73 13.38 7.98
C VAL A 174 15.80 12.38 7.55
N VAL A 175 15.47 11.09 7.67
CA VAL A 175 16.36 9.97 7.33
C VAL A 175 16.74 9.99 5.85
N ASN A 176 18.04 9.80 5.56
CA ASN A 176 18.61 9.87 4.21
C ASN A 176 19.20 8.54 3.71
N ASP A 177 19.31 7.53 4.56
CA ASP A 177 19.92 6.23 4.29
C ASP A 177 18.88 5.10 4.11
N GLN A 178 17.61 5.45 3.94
CA GLN A 178 16.53 4.54 3.52
C GLN A 178 16.04 4.97 2.14
N ILE A 179 16.16 4.07 1.17
CA ILE A 179 15.83 4.31 -0.23
C ILE A 179 14.60 3.49 -0.63
N GLY A 180 13.63 4.13 -1.23
CA GLY A 180 12.38 3.50 -1.68
C GLY A 180 11.68 4.33 -2.74
N SER A 181 10.44 3.97 -3.05
CA SER A 181 9.60 4.72 -4.00
C SER A 181 8.31 5.17 -3.30
N PRO A 182 8.03 6.48 -3.25
CA PRO A 182 6.72 6.94 -2.82
C PRO A 182 5.64 6.47 -3.80
N THR A 183 4.42 6.32 -3.30
CA THR A 183 3.28 5.93 -4.12
C THR A 183 2.08 6.79 -3.76
N SER A 184 1.56 7.56 -4.70
CA SER A 184 0.32 8.28 -4.49
C SER A 184 -0.88 7.31 -4.51
N THR A 185 -1.87 7.57 -3.66
CA THR A 185 -3.12 6.79 -3.68
C THR A 185 -3.81 6.84 -5.04
N VAL A 186 -3.63 7.91 -5.80
CA VAL A 186 -4.18 8.08 -7.16
C VAL A 186 -3.50 7.13 -8.14
N THR A 187 -2.16 7.08 -8.16
CA THR A 187 -1.40 6.16 -9.00
C THR A 187 -1.73 4.71 -8.66
N LEU A 188 -1.73 4.37 -7.36
CA LEU A 188 -2.05 3.02 -6.91
C LEU A 188 -3.48 2.62 -7.30
N SER A 189 -4.46 3.51 -7.15
CA SER A 189 -5.86 3.25 -7.54
C SER A 189 -6.00 2.97 -9.04
N SER A 190 -5.31 3.75 -9.88
CA SER A 190 -5.27 3.52 -11.33
C SER A 190 -4.62 2.18 -11.66
N GLY A 191 -3.51 1.84 -11.01
CA GLY A 191 -2.83 0.56 -11.21
C GLY A 191 -3.67 -0.64 -10.76
N ILE A 192 -4.34 -0.57 -9.59
CA ILE A 192 -5.27 -1.60 -9.12
C ILE A 192 -6.37 -1.83 -10.15
N LYS A 193 -7.01 -0.75 -10.65
CA LYS A 193 -8.04 -0.85 -11.69
C LYS A 193 -7.52 -1.58 -12.92
N LYS A 194 -6.31 -1.24 -13.41
CA LYS A 194 -5.67 -1.90 -14.55
C LYS A 194 -5.42 -3.39 -14.29
N VAL A 195 -4.92 -3.76 -13.11
CA VAL A 195 -4.68 -5.16 -12.74
C VAL A 195 -5.98 -5.97 -12.74
N ILE A 196 -7.04 -5.49 -12.10
CA ILE A 196 -8.31 -6.24 -12.04
C ILE A 196 -9.03 -6.31 -13.40
N GLU A 197 -8.92 -5.28 -14.24
CA GLU A 197 -9.53 -5.24 -15.56
C GLU A 197 -8.76 -6.09 -16.59
N SER A 198 -7.45 -6.29 -16.42
CA SER A 198 -6.64 -7.09 -17.32
C SER A 198 -6.90 -8.61 -17.21
N GLY A 199 -7.50 -9.05 -16.10
CA GLY A 199 -7.63 -10.48 -15.79
C GLY A 199 -6.30 -11.17 -15.49
N ALA A 200 -5.22 -10.41 -15.29
CA ALA A 200 -3.91 -10.92 -14.94
C ALA A 200 -3.86 -11.30 -13.45
N TYR A 201 -3.49 -12.55 -13.18
CA TYR A 201 -3.33 -13.07 -11.83
C TYR A 201 -1.85 -13.23 -11.49
N GLY A 202 -1.48 -13.05 -10.22
CA GLY A 202 -0.11 -13.17 -9.74
C GLY A 202 0.29 -12.07 -8.76
N ILE A 203 1.59 -11.81 -8.65
CA ILE A 203 2.15 -10.77 -7.79
C ILE A 203 2.63 -9.62 -8.66
N TYR A 204 2.23 -8.42 -8.31
CA TYR A 204 2.53 -7.19 -9.03
C TYR A 204 3.09 -6.13 -8.09
N HIS A 205 3.92 -5.25 -8.62
CA HIS A 205 4.46 -4.10 -7.92
C HIS A 205 3.89 -2.82 -8.53
N ILE A 206 3.41 -1.89 -7.70
CA ILE A 206 2.90 -0.59 -8.15
C ILE A 206 3.42 0.50 -7.23
N THR A 207 4.21 1.41 -7.79
CA THR A 207 4.71 2.64 -7.16
C THR A 207 4.64 3.81 -8.15
N ASP A 208 4.90 5.03 -7.68
CA ASP A 208 5.29 6.11 -8.58
C ASP A 208 6.71 5.84 -9.12
N GLU A 209 7.05 6.37 -10.30
CA GLU A 209 8.35 6.20 -10.95
C GLU A 209 9.41 7.07 -10.28
N THR A 210 10.58 6.49 -9.92
CA THR A 210 11.63 7.17 -9.16
C THR A 210 13.04 7.02 -9.73
N ASP A 211 13.20 6.40 -10.90
CA ASP A 211 14.52 6.16 -11.51
C ASP A 211 15.56 5.59 -10.51
N GLY A 212 15.21 4.44 -9.91
CA GLY A 212 16.07 3.70 -8.97
C GLY A 212 15.89 4.03 -7.49
N GLY A 213 14.93 4.87 -7.13
CA GLY A 213 14.57 5.18 -5.75
C GLY A 213 15.04 6.55 -5.27
N ILE A 214 14.41 7.00 -4.19
CA ILE A 214 14.76 8.25 -3.49
C ILE A 214 14.83 8.00 -1.98
N SER A 215 15.50 8.90 -1.24
CA SER A 215 15.46 8.87 0.22
C SER A 215 14.23 9.60 0.78
N TRP A 216 13.87 9.32 2.04
CA TRP A 216 12.87 10.12 2.76
C TRP A 216 13.26 11.60 2.83
N PHE A 217 14.58 11.89 2.92
CA PHE A 217 15.11 13.24 2.90
C PHE A 217 14.82 13.94 1.56
N ASP A 218 15.08 13.28 0.42
CA ASP A 218 14.79 13.84 -0.91
C ASP A 218 13.29 14.07 -1.07
N PHE A 219 12.48 13.14 -0.59
CA PHE A 219 11.02 13.29 -0.61
C PHE A 219 10.57 14.50 0.20
N ALA A 220 11.08 14.68 1.42
CA ALA A 220 10.78 15.84 2.26
C ALA A 220 11.23 17.15 1.61
N LYS A 221 12.44 17.20 1.02
CA LYS A 221 12.95 18.39 0.29
C LYS A 221 12.00 18.79 -0.83
N GLU A 222 11.53 17.83 -1.60
CA GLU A 222 10.63 18.11 -2.71
C GLU A 222 9.25 18.63 -2.24
N ILE A 223 8.72 18.07 -1.13
CA ILE A 223 7.50 18.59 -0.50
C ILE A 223 7.67 20.07 -0.13
N ILE A 224 8.78 20.41 0.52
CA ILE A 224 9.06 21.79 0.94
C ILE A 224 9.24 22.71 -0.30
N ARG A 225 9.96 22.24 -1.32
CA ARG A 225 10.18 23.00 -2.57
C ARG A 225 8.84 23.34 -3.26
N ILE A 226 7.96 22.34 -3.44
CA ILE A 226 6.67 22.54 -4.14
C ILE A 226 5.76 23.48 -3.36
N THR A 227 5.76 23.39 -2.04
CA THR A 227 4.87 24.18 -1.19
C THR A 227 5.39 25.60 -0.87
N GLY A 228 6.64 25.90 -1.22
CA GLY A 228 7.26 27.20 -0.95
C GLY A 228 7.49 27.51 0.54
N LEU A 229 7.41 26.48 1.41
CA LEU A 229 7.71 26.63 2.84
C LEU A 229 9.19 26.92 3.06
N LYS A 230 9.50 27.70 4.11
CA LYS A 230 10.88 28.13 4.41
C LYS A 230 11.62 27.20 5.39
N THR A 231 11.06 26.02 5.63
CA THR A 231 11.64 25.05 6.56
C THR A 231 12.87 24.38 5.95
N GLU A 232 13.97 24.34 6.67
CA GLU A 232 15.16 23.62 6.30
C GLU A 232 14.97 22.11 6.58
N VAL A 233 15.35 21.26 5.63
CA VAL A 233 15.36 19.81 5.80
C VAL A 233 16.81 19.36 6.01
N ILE A 234 17.11 18.76 7.16
CA ILE A 234 18.44 18.26 7.53
C ILE A 234 18.47 16.75 7.39
N PRO A 235 19.43 16.18 6.63
CA PRO A 235 19.58 14.74 6.53
C PRO A 235 20.15 14.16 7.84
N ILE A 236 19.63 13.00 8.23
CA ILE A 236 20.13 12.20 9.35
C ILE A 236 20.20 10.73 8.94
N THR A 237 20.91 9.92 9.70
CA THR A 237 20.93 8.47 9.52
C THR A 237 19.78 7.79 10.27
N THR A 238 19.52 6.53 9.91
CA THR A 238 18.56 5.67 10.64
C THR A 238 18.97 5.52 12.10
N GLU A 239 20.26 5.44 12.40
CA GLU A 239 20.77 5.31 13.76
C GLU A 239 20.50 6.55 14.62
N GLU A 240 20.47 7.74 14.02
CA GLU A 240 20.11 9.00 14.71
C GLU A 240 18.60 9.15 14.93
N TYR A 241 17.79 8.26 14.36
CA TYR A 241 16.32 8.26 14.50
C TYR A 241 15.80 6.85 14.81
N PRO A 242 16.15 6.28 15.97
CA PRO A 242 15.75 4.92 16.32
C PRO A 242 14.23 4.77 16.38
N ARG A 243 13.71 3.69 15.81
CA ARG A 243 12.29 3.34 15.80
C ARG A 243 12.12 1.90 16.30
N PRO A 244 10.95 1.55 16.90
CA PRO A 244 10.68 0.19 17.38
C PRO A 244 10.84 -0.86 16.28
N ALA A 245 10.23 -0.64 15.12
CA ALA A 245 10.37 -1.54 13.97
C ALA A 245 11.59 -1.18 13.11
N LYS A 246 12.35 -2.17 12.68
CA LYS A 246 13.41 -1.98 11.69
C LYS A 246 12.81 -1.64 10.32
N ARG A 247 13.49 -0.79 9.55
CA ARG A 247 13.11 -0.44 8.18
C ARG A 247 14.16 -0.96 7.20
N PRO A 248 13.74 -1.47 6.03
CA PRO A 248 14.68 -1.84 4.97
C PRO A 248 15.48 -0.61 4.51
N ARG A 249 16.78 -0.80 4.28
CA ARG A 249 17.64 0.27 3.74
C ARG A 249 17.33 0.59 2.29
N TYR A 250 16.93 -0.44 1.53
CA TYR A 250 16.54 -0.32 0.13
C TYR A 250 15.26 -1.12 -0.11
N SER A 251 14.20 -0.48 -0.59
CA SER A 251 12.90 -1.14 -0.82
C SER A 251 12.25 -0.74 -2.15
N VAL A 252 13.05 -0.32 -3.12
CA VAL A 252 12.55 0.02 -4.46
C VAL A 252 11.98 -1.22 -5.12
N LEU A 253 10.78 -1.08 -5.70
CA LEU A 253 10.04 -2.16 -6.36
C LEU A 253 10.13 -2.01 -7.88
N ASP A 254 10.50 -3.08 -8.57
CA ASP A 254 10.46 -3.18 -10.03
C ASP A 254 9.01 -3.35 -10.52
N MET A 255 8.60 -2.55 -11.49
CA MET A 255 7.24 -2.55 -12.04
C MET A 255 7.14 -3.15 -13.45
N GLU A 256 8.23 -3.65 -14.02
CA GLU A 256 8.26 -4.12 -15.41
C GLU A 256 7.18 -5.16 -15.68
N MET A 257 7.04 -6.16 -14.81
CA MET A 257 6.01 -7.20 -14.94
C MET A 257 4.59 -6.63 -14.89
N THR A 258 4.35 -5.62 -14.06
CA THR A 258 3.04 -4.94 -13.99
C THR A 258 2.74 -4.22 -15.29
N MET A 259 3.72 -3.48 -15.82
CA MET A 259 3.57 -2.74 -17.08
C MET A 259 3.30 -3.68 -18.24
N LEU A 260 4.05 -4.78 -18.36
CA LEU A 260 3.90 -5.76 -19.42
C LEU A 260 2.55 -6.49 -19.35
N ALA A 261 2.13 -6.91 -18.16
CA ALA A 261 0.91 -7.70 -18.02
C ALA A 261 -0.38 -6.89 -18.12
N THR A 262 -0.36 -5.60 -17.79
CA THR A 262 -1.59 -4.81 -17.61
C THR A 262 -1.66 -3.53 -18.46
N GLY A 263 -0.56 -3.16 -19.12
CA GLY A 263 -0.42 -1.86 -19.79
C GLY A 263 -0.44 -0.66 -18.83
N PHE A 264 -0.25 -0.89 -17.52
CA PHE A 264 -0.09 0.18 -16.54
C PHE A 264 1.13 1.04 -16.89
N LYS A 265 1.00 2.35 -16.72
CA LYS A 265 2.10 3.31 -16.88
C LYS A 265 2.26 4.07 -15.58
N PRO A 266 3.38 3.89 -14.88
CA PRO A 266 3.66 4.64 -13.66
C PRO A 266 3.77 6.14 -13.96
N VAL A 267 3.48 6.94 -12.95
CA VAL A 267 3.61 8.40 -13.02
C VAL A 267 4.91 8.79 -12.30
N ASP A 268 5.67 9.73 -12.86
CA ASP A 268 6.82 10.30 -12.14
C ASP A 268 6.39 10.83 -10.76
N TRP A 269 7.13 10.49 -9.72
CA TRP A 269 6.78 10.79 -8.33
C TRP A 269 6.65 12.28 -8.03
N LYS A 270 7.43 13.16 -8.70
CA LYS A 270 7.32 14.62 -8.53
C LYS A 270 6.03 15.15 -9.15
N VAL A 271 5.65 14.56 -10.30
CA VAL A 271 4.39 14.90 -10.97
C VAL A 271 3.20 14.45 -10.09
N ALA A 272 3.24 13.23 -9.56
CA ALA A 272 2.20 12.70 -8.68
C ALA A 272 2.07 13.53 -7.40
N LEU A 273 3.22 13.85 -6.75
CA LEU A 273 3.27 14.69 -5.56
C LEU A 273 2.72 16.10 -5.81
N THR A 274 3.13 16.74 -6.93
CA THR A 274 2.66 18.08 -7.30
C THR A 274 1.15 18.13 -7.47
N LYS A 275 0.59 17.17 -8.20
CA LYS A 275 -0.88 17.06 -8.39
C LYS A 275 -1.61 16.92 -7.05
N LEU A 276 -1.11 16.05 -6.17
CA LEU A 276 -1.72 15.84 -4.85
C LEU A 276 -1.70 17.11 -3.99
N LEU A 277 -0.57 17.84 -3.98
CA LEU A 277 -0.43 19.06 -3.19
C LEU A 277 -1.32 20.19 -3.72
N GLN A 278 -1.54 20.28 -5.05
CA GLN A 278 -2.49 21.22 -5.66
C GLN A 278 -3.94 20.94 -5.23
N LEU A 279 -4.37 19.67 -5.23
CA LEU A 279 -5.69 19.27 -4.76
C LEU A 279 -5.95 19.62 -3.29
N LYS A 280 -4.91 19.72 -2.48
CA LYS A 280 -5.02 20.07 -1.07
C LYS A 280 -5.08 21.59 -0.83
N SER A 281 -4.63 22.40 -1.76
CA SER A 281 -4.55 23.87 -1.62
C SER A 281 -5.81 24.57 -2.09
N GLY A 282 -6.70 23.91 -2.81
CA GLY A 282 -8.04 24.37 -3.22
C GLY A 282 -9.10 23.78 -2.32
#